data_3c7f8b3505bc105996f3420e0891c698
#
_entry.id   3c7f8b3505bc105996f3420e0891c698
#
_cell.length_a   1.000
_cell.length_b   1.000
_cell.length_c   1.000
_cell.angle_alpha   90.00
_cell.angle_beta   90.00
_cell.angle_gamma   90.00
#
_symmetry.space_group_name_H-M   'P 1'
#
loop_
_entity.id
_entity.type
_entity.pdbx_description
1 polymer ?
#
loop_
_entity_poly.entity_id
_entity_poly.type
_entity_poly.pdbx_seq_one_letter_code
_entity_poly.pdbx_strand_id
1 'polypeptide(L)'
;MAQLVEPVSNLAETKPRVSPGIGICLSGGGYRAMLFHLGAFLRLFELGLLQKASRISSVSGGSITSAKLGLEWSRLKTRDDFFAHVVEPIRRVAGTTIDKPAIVEGLLLPGKVADYVAAAYRKLLFDGATLQDLPEKPEFVINATNVETGTLWRMSRQKMADYKVGEIDKPTLPLASAVAASSAFPPVLSPFVRRVEPSQFSRRYADTDALLKDISLADGGVYDNLGLETVWKA
;
A
#
# COMPACT_ATOMS: atom_id res chain seq x y z
N MET A 1 -36.83 10.79 -18.12
CA MET A 1 -36.23 9.73 -18.96
C MET A 1 -34.85 9.45 -18.37
N ALA A 2 -34.68 8.31 -17.71
CA ALA A 2 -33.39 7.89 -17.17
C ALA A 2 -32.53 7.41 -18.33
N GLN A 3 -31.37 8.04 -18.56
CA GLN A 3 -30.38 7.52 -19.49
C GLN A 3 -29.80 6.22 -18.88
N LEU A 4 -30.07 5.11 -19.56
CA LEU A 4 -29.39 3.85 -19.28
C LEU A 4 -27.89 4.05 -19.58
N VAL A 5 -27.08 3.94 -18.55
CA VAL A 5 -25.61 3.89 -18.68
C VAL A 5 -25.30 2.57 -19.39
N GLU A 6 -24.84 2.63 -20.62
CA GLU A 6 -24.38 1.44 -21.32
C GLU A 6 -23.17 0.84 -20.61
N PRO A 7 -23.11 -0.48 -20.46
CA PRO A 7 -21.93 -1.12 -19.89
C PRO A 7 -20.72 -0.88 -20.81
N VAL A 8 -19.58 -0.51 -20.22
CA VAL A 8 -18.30 -0.25 -20.90
C VAL A 8 -17.78 -1.57 -21.49
N SER A 9 -18.32 -1.97 -22.64
CA SER A 9 -18.01 -3.26 -23.29
C SER A 9 -17.00 -3.17 -24.45
N ASN A 10 -16.33 -2.04 -24.66
CA ASN A 10 -15.45 -1.85 -25.84
C ASN A 10 -14.06 -1.28 -25.54
N LEU A 11 -13.52 -1.48 -24.35
CA LEU A 11 -12.07 -1.44 -24.23
C LEU A 11 -11.58 -2.80 -24.71
N ALA A 12 -10.88 -2.82 -25.84
CA ALA A 12 -10.17 -4.02 -26.30
C ALA A 12 -9.31 -4.53 -25.15
N GLU A 13 -9.81 -5.55 -24.45
CA GLU A 13 -9.05 -6.26 -23.44
C GLU A 13 -7.89 -6.93 -24.18
N THR A 14 -6.74 -6.24 -24.21
CA THR A 14 -5.50 -6.97 -24.43
C THR A 14 -5.44 -7.99 -23.31
N LYS A 15 -5.65 -9.28 -23.67
CA LYS A 15 -5.61 -10.40 -22.71
C LYS A 15 -4.43 -10.18 -21.79
N PRO A 16 -4.65 -10.09 -20.48
CA PRO A 16 -3.55 -9.88 -19.55
C PRO A 16 -2.54 -11.01 -19.77
N ARG A 17 -1.29 -10.67 -20.03
CA ARG A 17 -0.22 -11.67 -20.09
C ARG A 17 -0.08 -12.22 -18.69
N VAL A 18 -0.58 -13.45 -18.49
CA VAL A 18 -0.39 -14.17 -17.22
C VAL A 18 1.11 -14.41 -17.08
N SER A 19 1.75 -13.70 -16.17
CA SER A 19 3.14 -13.95 -15.82
C SER A 19 3.20 -15.17 -14.91
N PRO A 20 4.01 -16.20 -15.23
CA PRO A 20 4.18 -17.33 -14.34
C PRO A 20 4.80 -16.88 -13.01
N GLY A 21 4.23 -17.32 -11.90
CA GLY A 21 4.73 -16.99 -10.57
C GLY A 21 3.68 -17.13 -9.48
N ILE A 22 4.11 -16.89 -8.24
CA ILE A 22 3.23 -16.87 -7.08
C ILE A 22 2.93 -15.42 -6.74
N GLY A 23 1.65 -15.03 -6.84
CA GLY A 23 1.14 -13.78 -6.31
C GLY A 23 0.62 -13.99 -4.89
N ILE A 24 0.99 -13.12 -3.96
CA ILE A 24 0.50 -13.15 -2.58
C ILE A 24 -0.29 -11.88 -2.33
N CYS A 25 -1.54 -12.01 -1.86
CA CYS A 25 -2.40 -10.88 -1.52
C CYS A 25 -2.62 -10.82 0.00
N LEU A 26 -2.43 -9.65 0.58
CA LEU A 26 -2.61 -9.38 2.00
C LEU A 26 -3.75 -8.40 2.19
N SER A 27 -4.84 -8.88 2.79
CA SER A 27 -6.02 -8.08 3.05
C SER A 27 -5.81 -7.01 4.12
N GLY A 28 -6.67 -6.00 4.10
CA GLY A 28 -6.83 -5.07 5.20
C GLY A 28 -7.47 -5.72 6.45
N GLY A 29 -7.52 -4.94 7.53
CA GLY A 29 -8.13 -5.37 8.80
C GLY A 29 -7.34 -4.97 10.05
N GLY A 30 -6.57 -3.88 9.97
CA GLY A 30 -5.83 -3.30 11.08
C GLY A 30 -4.79 -4.26 11.69
N TYR A 31 -4.56 -4.16 12.99
CA TYR A 31 -3.56 -4.98 13.69
C TYR A 31 -3.84 -6.49 13.65
N ARG A 32 -5.10 -6.90 13.53
CA ARG A 32 -5.44 -8.32 13.40
C ARG A 32 -4.92 -8.89 12.08
N ALA A 33 -5.15 -8.18 10.99
CA ALA A 33 -4.62 -8.57 9.68
C ALA A 33 -3.08 -8.51 9.66
N MET A 34 -2.48 -7.47 10.24
CA MET A 34 -1.02 -7.34 10.37
C MET A 34 -0.41 -8.59 11.03
N LEU A 35 -0.93 -9.02 12.17
CA LEU A 35 -0.41 -10.18 12.91
C LEU A 35 -0.73 -11.51 12.21
N PHE A 36 -1.92 -11.65 11.59
CA PHE A 36 -2.27 -12.82 10.81
C PHE A 36 -1.30 -13.02 9.63
N HIS A 37 -1.07 -11.96 8.88
CA HIS A 37 -0.16 -12.01 7.73
C HIS A 37 1.31 -12.22 8.14
N LEU A 38 1.70 -11.73 9.31
CA LEU A 38 3.02 -12.02 9.87
C LEU A 38 3.23 -13.52 10.08
N GLY A 39 2.25 -14.20 10.70
CA GLY A 39 2.28 -15.65 10.89
C GLY A 39 2.27 -16.41 9.56
N ALA A 40 1.43 -15.98 8.60
CA ALA A 40 1.36 -16.57 7.28
C ALA A 40 2.71 -16.44 6.53
N PHE A 41 3.34 -15.26 6.55
CA PHE A 41 4.65 -15.06 5.93
C PHE A 41 5.75 -15.89 6.57
N LEU A 42 5.77 -15.98 7.91
CA LEU A 42 6.71 -16.84 8.60
C LEU A 42 6.56 -18.30 8.13
N ARG A 43 5.31 -18.77 8.03
CA ARG A 43 5.06 -20.15 7.57
C ARG A 43 5.45 -20.35 6.12
N LEU A 44 5.15 -19.41 5.23
CA LEU A 44 5.59 -19.47 3.84
C LEU A 44 7.11 -19.42 3.70
N PHE A 45 7.79 -18.65 4.56
CA PHE A 45 9.25 -18.60 4.63
C PHE A 45 9.84 -19.95 5.03
N GLU A 46 9.33 -20.57 6.10
CA GLU A 46 9.76 -21.89 6.58
C GLU A 46 9.57 -22.99 5.52
N LEU A 47 8.54 -22.86 4.69
CA LEU A 47 8.25 -23.80 3.60
C LEU A 47 9.06 -23.53 2.31
N GLY A 48 9.87 -22.46 2.27
CA GLY A 48 10.59 -22.04 1.06
C GLY A 48 9.68 -21.56 -0.07
N LEU A 49 8.43 -21.19 0.25
CA LEU A 49 7.45 -20.69 -0.72
C LEU A 49 7.48 -19.18 -0.87
N LEU A 50 7.84 -18.47 0.20
CA LEU A 50 7.89 -17.01 0.20
C LEU A 50 8.89 -16.48 -0.84
N GLN A 51 10.05 -17.13 -0.96
CA GLN A 51 11.11 -16.78 -1.90
C GLN A 51 10.74 -17.01 -3.38
N LYS A 52 9.66 -17.78 -3.62
CA LYS A 52 9.11 -18.02 -4.96
C LYS A 52 8.06 -17.00 -5.37
N ALA A 53 7.70 -16.08 -4.47
CA ALA A 53 6.76 -15.02 -4.80
C ALA A 53 7.33 -14.12 -5.90
N SER A 54 6.51 -13.81 -6.89
CA SER A 54 6.83 -12.82 -7.95
C SER A 54 6.29 -11.45 -7.61
N ARG A 55 5.15 -11.40 -6.91
CA ARG A 55 4.46 -10.18 -6.51
C ARG A 55 3.77 -10.35 -5.15
N ILE A 56 3.85 -9.31 -4.33
CA ILE A 56 3.19 -9.24 -3.03
C ILE A 56 2.36 -7.95 -3.01
N SER A 57 1.05 -8.11 -3.05
CA SER A 57 0.06 -7.03 -3.01
C SER A 57 -0.50 -6.91 -1.60
N SER A 58 -0.68 -5.70 -1.10
CA SER A 58 -1.10 -5.49 0.28
C SER A 58 -2.01 -4.28 0.47
N VAL A 59 -2.84 -4.36 1.51
CA VAL A 59 -3.83 -3.35 1.90
C VAL A 59 -3.79 -3.14 3.41
N SER A 60 -3.79 -1.89 3.87
CA SER A 60 -4.01 -1.51 5.29
C SER A 60 -3.07 -2.25 6.25
N GLY A 61 -3.60 -2.97 7.24
CA GLY A 61 -2.81 -3.78 8.16
C GLY A 61 -1.88 -4.80 7.47
N GLY A 62 -2.29 -5.33 6.31
CA GLY A 62 -1.42 -6.17 5.47
C GLY A 62 -0.23 -5.40 4.91
N SER A 63 -0.40 -4.10 4.62
CA SER A 63 0.67 -3.25 4.11
C SER A 63 1.76 -2.97 5.16
N ILE A 64 1.41 -2.92 6.44
CA ILE A 64 2.39 -2.76 7.52
C ILE A 64 3.38 -3.93 7.51
N THR A 65 2.85 -5.15 7.46
CA THR A 65 3.66 -6.38 7.45
C THR A 65 4.42 -6.54 6.15
N SER A 66 3.75 -6.29 5.02
CA SER A 66 4.35 -6.39 3.68
C SER A 66 5.52 -5.43 3.51
N ALA A 67 5.35 -4.16 3.87
CA ALA A 67 6.39 -3.15 3.76
C ALA A 67 7.60 -3.47 4.65
N LYS A 68 7.37 -3.94 5.89
CA LYS A 68 8.47 -4.35 6.78
C LYS A 68 9.20 -5.56 6.23
N LEU A 69 8.48 -6.56 5.73
CA LEU A 69 9.09 -7.72 5.06
C LEU A 69 9.94 -7.29 3.86
N GLY A 70 9.41 -6.41 3.00
CA GLY A 70 10.11 -5.93 1.81
C GLY A 70 11.40 -5.17 2.15
N LEU A 71 11.36 -4.31 3.16
CA LEU A 71 12.53 -3.55 3.62
C LEU A 71 13.66 -4.47 4.10
N GLU A 72 13.31 -5.58 4.76
CA GLU A 72 14.30 -6.52 5.31
C GLU A 72 14.62 -7.70 4.36
N TRP A 73 14.00 -7.74 3.18
CA TRP A 73 14.05 -8.90 2.27
C TRP A 73 15.43 -9.49 2.05
N SER A 74 16.42 -8.64 1.82
CA SER A 74 17.80 -9.07 1.54
C SER A 74 18.51 -9.72 2.74
N ARG A 75 18.03 -9.43 3.97
CA ARG A 75 18.59 -9.92 5.23
C ARG A 75 18.03 -11.28 5.65
N LEU A 76 16.90 -11.69 5.10
CA LEU A 76 16.17 -12.87 5.53
C LEU A 76 16.80 -14.14 4.94
N LYS A 77 17.75 -14.73 5.65
CA LYS A 77 18.41 -15.99 5.27
C LYS A 77 17.97 -17.16 6.14
N THR A 78 17.77 -16.91 7.43
CA THR A 78 17.40 -17.89 8.42
C THR A 78 16.07 -17.53 9.10
N ARG A 79 15.53 -18.51 9.85
CA ARG A 79 14.35 -18.26 10.68
C ARG A 79 14.63 -17.20 11.76
N ASP A 80 15.83 -17.21 12.33
CA ASP A 80 16.23 -16.24 13.35
C ASP A 80 16.32 -14.82 12.77
N ASP A 81 16.81 -14.65 11.53
CA ASP A 81 16.77 -13.38 10.84
C ASP A 81 15.32 -12.89 10.66
N PHE A 82 14.41 -13.79 10.29
CA PHE A 82 13.00 -13.45 10.14
C PHE A 82 12.39 -12.97 11.46
N PHE A 83 12.71 -13.65 12.56
CA PHE A 83 12.28 -13.24 13.90
C PHE A 83 12.86 -11.87 14.27
N ALA A 84 14.16 -11.69 14.16
CA ALA A 84 14.84 -10.47 14.58
C ALA A 84 14.41 -9.24 13.77
N HIS A 85 14.29 -9.40 12.43
CA HIS A 85 14.09 -8.27 11.53
C HIS A 85 12.63 -8.00 11.18
N VAL A 86 11.75 -8.99 11.29
CA VAL A 86 10.32 -8.83 10.91
C VAL A 86 9.41 -9.06 12.10
N VAL A 87 9.52 -10.21 12.79
CA VAL A 87 8.57 -10.56 13.86
C VAL A 87 8.64 -9.60 15.03
N GLU A 88 9.82 -9.40 15.62
CA GLU A 88 9.97 -8.57 16.79
C GLU A 88 9.61 -7.09 16.58
N PRO A 89 9.99 -6.43 15.46
CA PRO A 89 9.51 -5.08 15.16
C PRO A 89 8.00 -4.98 15.03
N ILE A 90 7.35 -5.92 14.31
CA ILE A 90 5.89 -5.94 14.15
C ILE A 90 5.19 -6.18 15.49
N ARG A 91 5.67 -7.11 16.32
CA ARG A 91 5.12 -7.36 17.66
C ARG A 91 5.21 -6.12 18.56
N ARG A 92 6.30 -5.38 18.47
CA ARG A 92 6.49 -4.12 19.20
C ARG A 92 5.43 -3.09 18.82
N VAL A 93 5.18 -2.94 17.52
CA VAL A 93 4.10 -2.06 17.02
C VAL A 93 2.73 -2.53 17.49
N ALA A 94 2.45 -3.83 17.46
CA ALA A 94 1.19 -4.38 17.94
C ALA A 94 0.95 -4.11 19.44
N GLY A 95 2.03 -4.03 20.25
CA GLY A 95 1.97 -3.67 21.66
C GLY A 95 1.91 -2.16 21.91
N THR A 96 2.05 -1.33 20.88
CA THR A 96 2.05 0.14 20.99
C THR A 96 0.70 0.69 20.53
N THR A 97 0.06 1.49 21.37
CA THR A 97 -1.20 2.13 21.02
C THR A 97 -0.93 3.36 20.15
N ILE A 98 -0.88 3.18 18.82
CA ILE A 98 -0.68 4.27 17.86
C ILE A 98 -1.99 5.03 17.61
N ASP A 99 -3.11 4.31 17.56
CA ASP A 99 -4.41 4.87 17.13
C ASP A 99 -5.01 5.85 18.12
N LYS A 100 -4.87 5.61 19.44
CA LYS A 100 -5.50 6.48 20.45
C LYS A 100 -4.96 7.92 20.45
N PRO A 101 -3.64 8.18 20.47
CA PRO A 101 -3.12 9.54 20.32
C PRO A 101 -3.51 10.16 18.99
N ALA A 102 -3.41 9.41 17.89
CA ALA A 102 -3.74 9.88 16.54
C ALA A 102 -5.23 10.28 16.43
N ILE A 103 -6.15 9.49 17.01
CA ILE A 103 -7.59 9.80 17.03
C ILE A 103 -7.87 11.06 17.88
N VAL A 104 -7.27 11.16 19.06
CA VAL A 104 -7.48 12.31 19.95
C VAL A 104 -6.97 13.61 19.32
N GLU A 105 -5.79 13.58 18.72
CA GLU A 105 -5.25 14.76 18.03
C GLU A 105 -5.94 15.04 16.70
N GLY A 106 -6.38 14.03 15.98
CA GLY A 106 -7.17 14.18 14.76
C GLY A 106 -8.55 14.80 15.01
N LEU A 107 -9.13 14.58 16.20
CA LEU A 107 -10.37 15.23 16.62
C LEU A 107 -10.16 16.75 16.84
N LEU A 108 -8.94 17.14 17.26
CA LEU A 108 -8.56 18.54 17.47
C LEU A 108 -8.04 19.22 16.21
N LEU A 109 -7.45 18.47 15.28
CA LEU A 109 -6.82 18.97 14.05
C LEU A 109 -7.21 18.10 12.85
N PRO A 110 -8.41 18.30 12.27
CA PRO A 110 -8.86 17.54 11.10
C PRO A 110 -7.85 17.58 9.95
N GLY A 111 -7.60 16.43 9.31
CA GLY A 111 -6.68 16.31 8.19
C GLY A 111 -5.22 15.99 8.53
N LYS A 112 -4.85 15.91 9.82
CA LYS A 112 -3.48 15.56 10.25
C LYS A 112 -3.30 14.15 10.81
N VAL A 113 -4.37 13.39 10.94
CA VAL A 113 -4.32 12.04 11.53
C VAL A 113 -3.42 11.11 10.74
N ALA A 114 -3.52 11.15 9.42
CA ALA A 114 -2.71 10.30 8.55
C ALA A 114 -1.22 10.64 8.63
N ASP A 115 -0.87 11.92 8.80
CA ASP A 115 0.52 12.37 9.01
C ASP A 115 1.07 11.86 10.35
N TYR A 116 0.22 11.84 11.38
CA TYR A 116 0.57 11.32 12.70
C TYR A 116 0.87 9.83 12.66
N VAL A 117 0.01 9.07 11.98
CA VAL A 117 0.20 7.63 11.75
C VAL A 117 1.48 7.38 10.94
N ALA A 118 1.72 8.17 9.90
CA ALA A 118 2.96 8.09 9.11
C ALA A 118 4.20 8.36 9.97
N ALA A 119 4.16 9.38 10.85
CA ALA A 119 5.26 9.67 11.75
C ALA A 119 5.53 8.54 12.75
N ALA A 120 4.48 7.91 13.27
CA ALA A 120 4.59 6.74 14.15
C ALA A 120 5.20 5.54 13.42
N TYR A 121 4.73 5.20 12.22
CA TYR A 121 5.31 4.13 11.42
C TYR A 121 6.76 4.41 11.02
N ARG A 122 7.08 5.66 10.68
CA ARG A 122 8.45 6.07 10.43
C ARG A 122 9.35 5.75 11.63
N LYS A 123 8.95 6.20 12.83
CA LYS A 123 9.73 6.02 14.06
C LYS A 123 9.88 4.55 14.48
N LEU A 124 8.83 3.74 14.30
CA LEU A 124 8.77 2.39 14.86
C LEU A 124 9.25 1.29 13.90
N LEU A 125 9.10 1.49 12.58
CA LEU A 125 9.30 0.43 11.58
C LEU A 125 10.22 0.78 10.43
N PHE A 126 10.12 2.01 9.90
CA PHE A 126 10.65 2.29 8.56
C PHE A 126 11.77 3.34 8.53
N ASP A 127 11.98 4.07 9.64
CA ASP A 127 12.94 5.17 9.71
C ASP A 127 12.76 6.14 8.51
N GLY A 128 13.81 6.41 7.76
CA GLY A 128 13.79 7.26 6.55
C GLY A 128 13.58 6.49 5.25
N ALA A 129 13.26 5.19 5.32
CA ALA A 129 13.10 4.36 4.12
C ALA A 129 11.97 4.86 3.20
N THR A 130 12.17 4.69 1.90
CA THR A 130 11.28 5.06 0.80
C THR A 130 10.82 3.83 0.03
N LEU A 131 9.92 4.00 -0.93
CA LEU A 131 9.56 2.94 -1.86
C LEU A 131 10.78 2.41 -2.66
N GLN A 132 11.85 3.22 -2.80
CA GLN A 132 13.08 2.81 -3.50
C GLN A 132 13.94 1.82 -2.70
N ASP A 133 13.69 1.67 -1.41
CA ASP A 133 14.40 0.70 -0.55
C ASP A 133 13.75 -0.69 -0.57
N LEU A 134 12.58 -0.83 -1.20
CA LEU A 134 11.97 -2.14 -1.46
C LEU A 134 12.77 -2.90 -2.52
N PRO A 135 12.79 -4.24 -2.51
CA PRO A 135 13.49 -5.03 -3.51
C PRO A 135 12.84 -4.89 -4.89
N GLU A 136 13.61 -5.16 -5.94
CA GLU A 136 13.06 -5.25 -7.29
C GLU A 136 12.20 -6.50 -7.49
N LYS A 137 12.59 -7.60 -6.84
CA LYS A 137 11.87 -8.89 -6.84
C LYS A 137 11.92 -9.52 -5.46
N PRO A 138 10.76 -10.00 -4.98
CA PRO A 138 9.42 -9.84 -5.56
C PRO A 138 9.00 -8.37 -5.63
N GLU A 139 8.06 -8.05 -6.52
CA GLU A 139 7.48 -6.71 -6.57
C GLU A 139 6.51 -6.54 -5.38
N PHE A 140 6.80 -5.57 -4.52
CA PHE A 140 5.90 -5.19 -3.43
C PHE A 140 5.02 -4.03 -3.89
N VAL A 141 3.70 -4.22 -3.77
CA VAL A 141 2.71 -3.20 -4.13
C VAL A 141 1.83 -2.89 -2.93
N ILE A 142 1.84 -1.65 -2.51
CA ILE A 142 0.99 -1.10 -1.46
C ILE A 142 -0.19 -0.41 -2.13
N ASN A 143 -1.41 -0.79 -1.76
CA ASN A 143 -2.62 -0.29 -2.38
C ASN A 143 -3.35 0.70 -1.48
N ALA A 144 -3.81 1.80 -2.06
CA ALA A 144 -4.71 2.77 -1.45
C ALA A 144 -5.87 3.05 -2.41
N THR A 145 -6.90 3.74 -1.95
CA THR A 145 -8.01 4.20 -2.78
C THR A 145 -7.87 5.69 -3.06
N ASN A 146 -7.84 6.09 -4.31
CA ASN A 146 -7.93 7.50 -4.68
C ASN A 146 -9.38 7.96 -4.53
N VAL A 147 -9.62 8.89 -3.63
CA VAL A 147 -10.98 9.35 -3.27
C VAL A 147 -11.63 10.13 -4.40
N GLU A 148 -10.86 10.96 -5.14
CA GLU A 148 -11.37 11.78 -6.23
C GLU A 148 -11.82 10.95 -7.42
N THR A 149 -11.10 9.87 -7.72
CA THR A 149 -11.38 9.03 -8.89
C THR A 149 -12.19 7.78 -8.56
N GLY A 150 -12.24 7.40 -7.27
CA GLY A 150 -12.88 6.15 -6.82
C GLY A 150 -12.16 4.91 -7.32
N THR A 151 -10.85 4.97 -7.58
CA THR A 151 -10.06 3.89 -8.17
C THR A 151 -8.86 3.50 -7.30
N LEU A 152 -8.21 2.40 -7.66
CA LEU A 152 -7.04 1.90 -6.98
C LEU A 152 -5.81 2.78 -7.26
N TRP A 153 -5.17 3.28 -6.20
CA TRP A 153 -3.87 3.91 -6.25
C TRP A 153 -2.80 2.90 -5.81
N ARG A 154 -1.96 2.48 -6.74
CA ARG A 154 -0.90 1.49 -6.51
C ARG A 154 0.43 2.19 -6.26
N MET A 155 1.17 1.73 -5.25
CA MET A 155 2.47 2.27 -4.86
C MET A 155 3.49 1.14 -4.79
N SER A 156 4.52 1.20 -5.63
CA SER A 156 5.62 0.25 -5.67
C SER A 156 6.96 0.95 -5.88
N ARG A 157 8.06 0.21 -5.78
CA ARG A 157 9.40 0.72 -6.13
C ARG A 157 9.44 1.26 -7.56
N GLN A 158 8.76 0.60 -8.49
CA GLN A 158 8.84 0.94 -9.90
C GLN A 158 7.99 2.16 -10.23
N LYS A 159 6.77 2.21 -9.68
CA LYS A 159 5.83 3.30 -9.98
C LYS A 159 4.75 3.50 -8.93
N MET A 160 4.20 4.70 -8.91
CA MET A 160 2.88 4.97 -8.37
C MET A 160 1.93 5.25 -9.53
N ALA A 161 0.71 4.70 -9.48
CA ALA A 161 -0.21 4.80 -10.61
C ALA A 161 -1.68 4.68 -10.21
N ASP A 162 -2.50 5.48 -10.89
CA ASP A 162 -3.95 5.38 -10.99
C ASP A 162 -4.30 5.46 -12.48
N TYR A 163 -5.12 4.54 -12.98
CA TYR A 163 -5.42 4.47 -14.42
C TYR A 163 -6.26 5.66 -14.94
N LYS A 164 -6.85 6.47 -14.05
CA LYS A 164 -7.58 7.70 -14.43
C LYS A 164 -6.71 8.95 -14.32
N VAL A 165 -5.73 8.95 -13.43
CA VAL A 165 -4.88 10.13 -13.14
C VAL A 165 -3.60 10.08 -13.93
N GLY A 166 -2.81 9.02 -13.78
CA GLY A 166 -1.50 8.89 -14.41
C GLY A 166 -0.52 8.01 -13.66
N GLU A 167 0.73 8.08 -14.09
CA GLU A 167 1.84 7.30 -13.54
C GLU A 167 3.00 8.21 -13.11
N ILE A 168 3.64 7.87 -12.01
CA ILE A 168 4.86 8.49 -11.50
C ILE A 168 5.91 7.39 -11.41
N ASP A 169 6.95 7.46 -12.21
CA ASP A 169 8.02 6.47 -12.24
C ASP A 169 9.02 6.68 -11.10
N LYS A 170 9.53 5.58 -10.55
CA LYS A 170 10.55 5.54 -9.49
C LYS A 170 10.26 6.52 -8.35
N PRO A 171 9.08 6.44 -7.73
CA PRO A 171 8.67 7.39 -6.71
C PRO A 171 9.56 7.28 -5.45
N THR A 172 9.92 8.42 -4.88
CA THR A 172 10.69 8.53 -3.63
C THR A 172 9.79 8.76 -2.41
N LEU A 173 8.52 8.35 -2.49
CA LEU A 173 7.59 8.45 -1.38
C LEU A 173 8.13 7.69 -0.16
N PRO A 174 8.17 8.30 1.05
CA PRO A 174 8.50 7.58 2.27
C PRO A 174 7.61 6.35 2.47
N LEU A 175 8.22 5.22 2.82
CA LEU A 175 7.50 3.96 2.99
C LEU A 175 6.43 4.06 4.09
N ALA A 176 6.74 4.80 5.17
CA ALA A 176 5.77 5.12 6.21
C ALA A 176 4.53 5.84 5.68
N SER A 177 4.70 6.79 4.74
CA SER A 177 3.61 7.53 4.12
C SER A 177 2.76 6.64 3.20
N ALA A 178 3.39 5.74 2.44
CA ALA A 178 2.67 4.79 1.60
C ALA A 178 1.80 3.84 2.44
N VAL A 179 2.35 3.34 3.56
CA VAL A 179 1.62 2.46 4.49
C VAL A 179 0.51 3.22 5.21
N ALA A 180 0.76 4.47 5.63
CA ALA A 180 -0.27 5.31 6.26
C ALA A 180 -1.43 5.61 5.29
N ALA A 181 -1.14 5.93 4.04
CA ALA A 181 -2.16 6.12 3.00
C ALA A 181 -3.01 4.85 2.78
N SER A 182 -2.35 3.69 2.70
CA SER A 182 -3.01 2.38 2.58
C SER A 182 -3.89 2.04 3.79
N SER A 183 -3.61 2.62 4.96
CA SER A 183 -4.31 2.38 6.23
C SER A 183 -5.22 3.54 6.66
N ALA A 184 -5.43 4.54 5.80
CA ALA A 184 -6.22 5.72 6.09
C ALA A 184 -7.73 5.42 6.02
N PHE A 185 -8.25 4.64 7.00
CA PHE A 185 -9.63 4.17 7.02
C PHE A 185 -10.63 5.28 7.40
N PRO A 186 -11.62 5.59 6.53
CA PRO A 186 -12.63 6.60 6.84
C PRO A 186 -13.57 6.13 7.97
N PRO A 187 -14.13 7.06 8.77
CA PRO A 187 -13.87 8.50 8.80
C PRO A 187 -12.70 8.91 9.72
N VAL A 188 -12.09 7.94 10.40
CA VAL A 188 -11.23 8.21 11.57
C VAL A 188 -9.79 8.57 11.18
N LEU A 189 -9.20 7.86 10.21
CA LEU A 189 -7.79 7.99 9.83
C LEU A 189 -7.58 8.64 8.44
N SER A 190 -8.63 9.13 7.81
CA SER A 190 -8.67 9.58 6.41
C SER A 190 -8.93 11.08 6.30
N PRO A 191 -8.62 11.66 5.13
CA PRO A 191 -7.78 11.16 4.05
C PRO A 191 -6.29 11.46 4.26
N PHE A 192 -5.42 10.72 3.60
CA PHE A 192 -4.02 11.08 3.41
C PHE A 192 -3.92 11.93 2.15
N VAL A 193 -3.67 13.24 2.31
CA VAL A 193 -3.58 14.16 1.16
C VAL A 193 -2.12 14.34 0.76
N ARG A 194 -1.82 14.12 -0.51
CA ARG A 194 -0.51 14.38 -1.09
C ARG A 194 -0.61 15.38 -2.22
N ARG A 195 0.08 16.49 -2.07
CA ARG A 195 0.33 17.40 -3.19
C ARG A 195 1.39 16.79 -4.10
N VAL A 196 1.07 16.67 -5.38
CA VAL A 196 1.96 16.17 -6.43
C VAL A 196 2.07 17.25 -7.51
N GLU A 197 3.29 17.63 -7.86
CA GLU A 197 3.47 18.55 -8.98
C GLU A 197 3.20 17.82 -10.30
N PRO A 198 2.44 18.44 -11.23
CA PRO A 198 2.14 17.83 -12.52
C PRO A 198 3.37 17.35 -13.31
N SER A 199 4.53 17.98 -13.08
CA SER A 199 5.82 17.59 -13.68
C SER A 199 6.38 16.26 -13.18
N GLN A 200 5.89 15.74 -12.06
CA GLN A 200 6.32 14.46 -11.50
C GLN A 200 5.68 13.26 -12.22
N PHE A 201 4.60 13.49 -12.97
CA PHE A 201 3.95 12.42 -13.73
C PHE A 201 4.76 12.11 -14.99
N SER A 202 5.18 10.87 -15.14
CA SER A 202 5.78 10.33 -16.37
C SER A 202 4.74 10.12 -17.48
N ARG A 203 3.50 9.79 -17.08
CA ARG A 203 2.32 9.72 -17.95
C ARG A 203 1.13 10.33 -17.26
N ARG A 204 0.35 11.12 -18.01
CA ARG A 204 -0.89 11.73 -17.54
C ARG A 204 -2.05 11.16 -18.33
N TYR A 205 -3.12 10.79 -17.62
CA TYR A 205 -4.36 10.33 -18.21
C TYR A 205 -5.50 11.32 -17.94
N ALA A 206 -5.38 12.11 -16.85
CA ALA A 206 -6.35 13.16 -16.54
C ALA A 206 -6.09 14.43 -17.35
N ASP A 207 -7.17 15.01 -17.88
CA ASP A 207 -7.13 16.24 -18.68
C ASP A 207 -7.08 17.51 -17.82
N THR A 208 -7.30 17.39 -16.51
CA THR A 208 -7.37 18.53 -15.60
C THR A 208 -6.28 18.51 -14.55
N ASP A 209 -5.58 19.64 -14.40
CA ASP A 209 -4.58 19.84 -13.36
C ASP A 209 -5.15 19.69 -11.93
N ALA A 210 -6.46 19.85 -11.76
CA ALA A 210 -7.12 19.69 -10.47
C ALA A 210 -7.01 18.26 -9.93
N LEU A 211 -7.15 17.24 -10.78
CA LEU A 211 -7.00 15.83 -10.40
C LEU A 211 -5.53 15.41 -10.20
N LEU A 212 -4.60 16.24 -10.67
CA LEU A 212 -3.17 15.96 -10.58
C LEU A 212 -2.51 16.57 -9.33
N LYS A 213 -3.05 17.70 -8.82
CA LYS A 213 -2.38 18.46 -7.75
C LYS A 213 -2.57 17.88 -6.36
N ASP A 214 -3.78 17.55 -5.99
CA ASP A 214 -4.13 17.10 -4.65
C ASP A 214 -4.73 15.69 -4.73
N ILE A 215 -3.90 14.70 -4.50
CA ILE A 215 -4.31 13.28 -4.50
C ILE A 215 -4.71 12.93 -3.07
N SER A 216 -5.99 12.70 -2.84
CA SER A 216 -6.53 12.27 -1.56
C SER A 216 -6.67 10.75 -1.54
N LEU A 217 -5.95 10.11 -0.64
CA LEU A 217 -5.91 8.66 -0.51
C LEU A 217 -6.63 8.22 0.76
N ALA A 218 -7.47 7.21 0.62
CA ALA A 218 -8.09 6.47 1.69
C ALA A 218 -7.57 5.03 1.73
N ASP A 219 -7.93 4.29 2.78
CA ASP A 219 -7.62 2.87 2.94
C ASP A 219 -7.93 2.09 1.65
N GLY A 220 -7.00 1.24 1.24
CA GLY A 220 -7.17 0.41 0.05
C GLY A 220 -8.37 -0.52 0.12
N GLY A 221 -8.82 -0.86 1.34
CA GLY A 221 -9.98 -1.68 1.59
C GLY A 221 -11.31 -1.02 1.20
N VAL A 222 -11.33 0.28 0.96
CA VAL A 222 -12.51 0.97 0.41
C VAL A 222 -12.81 0.50 -1.01
N TYR A 223 -11.78 0.23 -1.80
CA TYR A 223 -11.91 -0.25 -3.18
C TYR A 223 -11.73 -1.78 -3.29
N ASP A 224 -10.59 -2.30 -2.84
CA ASP A 224 -10.24 -3.74 -2.90
C ASP A 224 -9.55 -4.18 -1.61
N ASN A 225 -10.32 -4.65 -0.64
CA ASN A 225 -9.78 -5.07 0.66
C ASN A 225 -8.86 -6.30 0.60
N LEU A 226 -8.91 -7.06 -0.47
CA LEU A 226 -8.07 -8.25 -0.65
C LEU A 226 -6.74 -7.93 -1.33
N GLY A 227 -6.62 -6.78 -1.98
CA GLY A 227 -5.47 -6.42 -2.81
C GLY A 227 -5.32 -7.31 -4.04
N LEU A 228 -6.42 -7.91 -4.50
CA LEU A 228 -6.42 -8.93 -5.54
C LEU A 228 -6.26 -8.33 -6.93
N GLU A 229 -6.84 -7.16 -7.17
CA GLU A 229 -6.81 -6.53 -8.49
C GLU A 229 -5.39 -6.31 -9.01
N THR A 230 -4.47 -5.94 -8.12
CA THR A 230 -3.06 -5.73 -8.45
C THR A 230 -2.35 -7.00 -8.93
N VAL A 231 -2.78 -8.17 -8.48
CA VAL A 231 -2.23 -9.45 -8.92
C VAL A 231 -2.95 -9.96 -10.16
N TRP A 232 -4.26 -9.76 -10.24
CA TRP A 232 -5.09 -10.22 -11.35
C TRP A 232 -4.85 -9.43 -12.65
N LYS A 233 -4.68 -8.11 -12.55
CA LYS A 233 -4.46 -7.20 -13.68
C LYS A 233 -2.99 -6.86 -13.93
N ALA A 234 -2.10 -7.75 -13.56
CA ALA A 234 -0.65 -7.56 -13.67
C ALA A 234 -0.11 -7.75 -15.09
#